data_b69efdfe0d20ba00bff5dbc7e77016e7
#
_entry.id   b69efdfe0d20ba00bff5dbc7e77016e7
#
_cell.length_a   1.000
_cell.length_b   1.000
_cell.length_c   1.000
_cell.angle_alpha   90.00
_cell.angle_beta   90.00
_cell.angle_gamma   90.00
#
_symmetry.space_group_name_H-M   'P 1'
#
loop_
_entity.id
_entity.type
_entity.pdbx_description
1 polymer ?
#
loop_
_entity_poly.entity_id
_entity_poly.type
_entity_poly.pdbx_seq_one_letter_code
_entity_poly.pdbx_strand_id
1 'polypeptide(L)'
;AAGVGLIVTEGTYVGHDSAGESNRVPRFHGEEQLAGWAKVAADVHAAGGTIVPQLWHIGMTRTPGKGPVPDAPVVGPSGLRPGADEPTGVTMTQRDLDDVIGAFAEAAAAAERIGFDGVEIHGAHGYLVDQFLWSGTNRRSDAYGGDLVARTKFAAEIVAAVRETISPEFPIIFRYSQWKQEAYDARLAETPEELEAILSPLAAAGVDAFHASTRRYWLPEFEDSDLNLAGWTKKLTGKQAITVGSVGLDGDFIKGFMGEGSPLRGIDDLLDRLEREEYDLVAVGRALLQDPEWAAKVLAGRTDELKAYDAEALRSLS
;
A
#
# COMPACT_ATOMS: atom_id res chain seq x y z
N ALA A 1 16.23 13.55 -5.14
CA ALA A 1 17.58 13.11 -5.21
C ALA A 1 18.38 13.10 -3.88
N ALA A 2 17.75 13.24 -2.73
CA ALA A 2 18.44 13.23 -1.42
C ALA A 2 18.71 11.79 -0.90
N GLY A 3 19.15 10.87 -1.78
CA GLY A 3 19.50 9.49 -1.41
C GLY A 3 18.33 8.50 -1.41
N VAL A 4 17.11 8.95 -1.75
CA VAL A 4 15.94 8.05 -1.93
C VAL A 4 16.03 7.38 -3.29
N GLY A 5 16.07 6.05 -3.34
CA GLY A 5 16.17 5.27 -4.59
C GLY A 5 14.84 5.08 -5.29
N LEU A 6 13.74 4.91 -4.53
CA LEU A 6 12.41 4.71 -5.07
C LEU A 6 11.40 5.61 -4.33
N ILE A 7 10.57 6.32 -5.09
CA ILE A 7 9.44 7.09 -4.58
C ILE A 7 8.14 6.32 -4.87
N VAL A 8 7.34 6.08 -3.84
CA VAL A 8 5.94 5.63 -3.99
C VAL A 8 5.06 6.86 -3.77
N THR A 9 4.15 7.15 -4.70
CA THR A 9 3.24 8.31 -4.55
C THR A 9 2.29 8.11 -3.37
N GLU A 10 1.57 9.16 -2.99
CA GLU A 10 0.33 8.97 -2.23
C GLU A 10 -0.64 8.05 -3.00
N GLY A 11 -1.64 7.47 -2.31
CA GLY A 11 -2.68 6.70 -2.97
C GLY A 11 -3.41 7.54 -4.01
N THR A 12 -3.48 7.05 -5.26
CA THR A 12 -4.12 7.73 -6.40
C THR A 12 -5.30 6.92 -6.90
N TYR A 13 -6.44 7.58 -7.12
CA TYR A 13 -7.66 6.87 -7.50
C TYR A 13 -7.58 6.30 -8.91
N VAL A 14 -7.87 4.99 -9.03
CA VAL A 14 -8.11 4.34 -10.34
C VAL A 14 -9.41 4.84 -10.99
N GLY A 15 -9.60 4.58 -12.28
CA GLY A 15 -10.71 5.06 -13.08
C GLY A 15 -12.07 4.40 -12.80
N HIS A 16 -12.52 4.46 -11.55
CA HIS A 16 -13.82 3.93 -11.13
C HIS A 16 -14.56 4.98 -10.27
N ASP A 17 -15.86 5.18 -10.52
CA ASP A 17 -16.65 6.26 -9.91
C ASP A 17 -16.66 6.21 -8.37
N SER A 18 -16.64 5.01 -7.80
CA SER A 18 -16.60 4.80 -6.35
C SER A 18 -15.20 4.77 -5.74
N ALA A 19 -14.15 5.02 -6.54
CA ALA A 19 -12.77 4.82 -6.08
C ALA A 19 -12.35 5.78 -4.96
N GLY A 20 -13.00 6.95 -4.84
CA GLY A 20 -12.55 7.95 -3.90
C GLY A 20 -13.62 8.89 -3.35
N GLU A 21 -13.26 9.65 -2.31
CA GLU A 21 -14.16 10.60 -1.63
C GLU A 21 -13.59 12.03 -1.54
N SER A 22 -12.41 12.29 -2.06
CA SER A 22 -11.76 13.60 -1.93
C SER A 22 -11.31 14.15 -3.28
N ASN A 23 -11.63 15.42 -3.55
CA ASN A 23 -11.11 16.14 -4.70
C ASN A 23 -9.64 16.60 -4.53
N ARG A 24 -9.04 16.39 -3.34
CA ARG A 24 -7.64 16.70 -3.06
C ARG A 24 -6.70 15.52 -3.34
N VAL A 25 -7.24 14.31 -3.41
CA VAL A 25 -6.48 13.13 -3.78
C VAL A 25 -6.38 13.07 -5.30
N PRO A 26 -5.20 12.92 -5.86
CA PRO A 26 -5.01 12.85 -7.29
C PRO A 26 -5.66 11.61 -7.89
N ARG A 27 -6.02 11.70 -9.17
CA ARG A 27 -6.59 10.60 -9.95
C ARG A 27 -5.54 10.08 -10.93
N PHE A 28 -5.50 8.78 -11.11
CA PHE A 28 -4.60 8.14 -12.07
C PHE A 28 -5.36 7.67 -13.33
N HIS A 29 -6.24 8.53 -13.80
CA HIS A 29 -7.04 8.36 -15.03
C HIS A 29 -7.44 9.73 -15.59
N GLY A 30 -7.81 9.76 -16.87
CA GLY A 30 -8.15 11.00 -17.58
C GLY A 30 -6.90 11.67 -18.18
N GLU A 31 -7.05 12.26 -19.36
CA GLU A 31 -5.92 12.80 -20.14
C GLU A 31 -5.17 13.92 -19.40
N GLU A 32 -5.90 14.86 -18.82
CA GLU A 32 -5.31 16.00 -18.11
C GLU A 32 -4.50 15.55 -16.88
N GLN A 33 -5.06 14.64 -16.07
CA GLN A 33 -4.42 14.11 -14.88
C GLN A 33 -3.17 13.30 -15.23
N LEU A 34 -3.25 12.44 -16.25
CA LEU A 34 -2.13 11.64 -16.72
C LEU A 34 -1.02 12.51 -17.32
N ALA A 35 -1.36 13.61 -18.00
CA ALA A 35 -0.36 14.59 -18.47
C ALA A 35 0.39 15.26 -17.30
N GLY A 36 -0.32 15.55 -16.20
CA GLY A 36 0.30 16.02 -14.94
C GLY A 36 1.24 15.01 -14.35
N TRP A 37 0.82 13.75 -14.28
CA TRP A 37 1.64 12.64 -13.76
C TRP A 37 2.87 12.35 -14.63
N ALA A 38 2.76 12.44 -15.97
CA ALA A 38 3.91 12.32 -16.88
C ALA A 38 5.00 13.36 -16.57
N LYS A 39 4.57 14.60 -16.24
CA LYS A 39 5.51 15.63 -15.82
C LYS A 39 6.19 15.31 -14.49
N VAL A 40 5.43 14.79 -13.50
CA VAL A 40 5.99 14.38 -12.20
C VAL A 40 7.05 13.27 -12.40
N ALA A 41 6.75 12.25 -13.20
CA ALA A 41 7.70 11.19 -13.51
C ALA A 41 8.97 11.74 -14.16
N ALA A 42 8.83 12.61 -15.17
CA ALA A 42 9.96 13.24 -15.84
C ALA A 42 10.82 14.11 -14.89
N ASP A 43 10.19 14.87 -13.99
CA ASP A 43 10.91 15.71 -13.01
C ASP A 43 11.69 14.85 -11.99
N VAL A 44 11.12 13.70 -11.56
CA VAL A 44 11.82 12.73 -10.68
C VAL A 44 13.00 12.10 -11.40
N HIS A 45 12.84 11.66 -12.66
CA HIS A 45 13.91 11.10 -13.46
C HIS A 45 15.05 12.12 -13.72
N ALA A 46 14.68 13.37 -14.00
CA ALA A 46 15.67 14.46 -14.16
C ALA A 46 16.50 14.68 -12.90
N ALA A 47 15.94 14.36 -11.71
CA ALA A 47 16.65 14.40 -10.44
C ALA A 47 17.39 13.09 -10.09
N GLY A 48 17.36 12.08 -10.98
CA GLY A 48 18.05 10.78 -10.82
C GLY A 48 17.31 9.80 -9.89
N GLY A 49 16.01 9.99 -9.65
CA GLY A 49 15.17 9.09 -8.89
C GLY A 49 14.32 8.17 -9.75
N THR A 50 13.70 7.16 -9.13
CA THR A 50 12.65 6.32 -9.70
C THR A 50 11.34 6.52 -8.96
N ILE A 51 10.20 6.34 -9.64
CA ILE A 51 8.89 6.60 -9.07
C ILE A 51 7.83 5.61 -9.57
N VAL A 52 6.99 5.14 -8.63
CA VAL A 52 5.83 4.30 -8.93
C VAL A 52 4.55 4.93 -8.37
N PRO A 53 3.41 4.89 -9.08
CA PRO A 53 2.14 5.34 -8.52
C PRO A 53 1.57 4.26 -7.60
N GLN A 54 0.97 4.65 -6.48
CA GLN A 54 0.17 3.76 -5.65
C GLN A 54 -1.28 3.80 -6.15
N LEU A 55 -1.71 2.75 -6.85
CA LEU A 55 -3.07 2.61 -7.40
C LEU A 55 -4.05 2.24 -6.30
N TRP A 56 -5.14 2.99 -6.17
CA TRP A 56 -5.97 2.96 -4.99
C TRP A 56 -7.47 3.04 -5.28
N HIS A 57 -8.24 2.26 -4.52
CA HIS A 57 -9.70 2.33 -4.43
C HIS A 57 -10.11 2.15 -2.97
N ILE A 58 -10.79 3.14 -2.39
CA ILE A 58 -11.07 3.16 -0.95
C ILE A 58 -12.21 2.21 -0.51
N GLY A 59 -13.04 1.75 -1.42
CA GLY A 59 -14.12 0.80 -1.13
C GLY A 59 -15.12 1.33 -0.11
N MET A 60 -15.44 0.49 0.86
CA MET A 60 -16.42 0.78 1.93
C MET A 60 -16.02 1.89 2.89
N THR A 61 -14.77 2.38 2.87
CA THR A 61 -14.37 3.53 3.69
C THR A 61 -14.88 4.86 3.13
N ARG A 62 -15.40 4.85 1.90
CA ARG A 62 -15.99 6.02 1.24
C ARG A 62 -17.20 6.57 2.02
N THR A 63 -17.26 7.89 2.14
CA THR A 63 -18.42 8.60 2.70
C THR A 63 -19.40 8.95 1.57
N PRO A 64 -20.69 8.55 1.65
CA PRO A 64 -21.70 8.93 0.66
C PRO A 64 -21.80 10.46 0.47
N GLY A 65 -22.07 10.88 -0.74
CA GLY A 65 -22.24 12.30 -1.06
C GLY A 65 -20.95 13.12 -1.17
N LYS A 66 -19.77 12.45 -1.10
CA LYS A 66 -18.45 13.13 -1.20
C LYS A 66 -17.66 12.67 -2.43
N GLY A 67 -16.66 13.47 -2.74
CA GLY A 67 -15.65 13.14 -3.76
C GLY A 67 -15.99 13.59 -5.18
N PRO A 68 -15.22 13.10 -6.16
CA PRO A 68 -15.38 13.49 -7.57
C PRO A 68 -16.73 13.10 -8.17
N VAL A 69 -17.33 11.98 -7.72
CA VAL A 69 -18.65 11.49 -8.15
C VAL A 69 -19.50 11.25 -6.91
N PRO A 70 -20.17 12.31 -6.37
CA PRO A 70 -20.89 12.23 -5.09
C PRO A 70 -22.00 11.17 -5.05
N ASP A 71 -22.67 10.95 -6.18
CA ASP A 71 -23.80 10.01 -6.30
C ASP A 71 -23.36 8.56 -6.53
N ALA A 72 -22.07 8.30 -6.71
CA ALA A 72 -21.56 6.93 -6.86
C ALA A 72 -21.83 6.10 -5.60
N PRO A 73 -22.22 4.81 -5.75
CA PRO A 73 -22.47 3.95 -4.61
C PRO A 73 -21.20 3.69 -3.79
N VAL A 74 -21.37 3.41 -2.51
CA VAL A 74 -20.30 2.88 -1.66
C VAL A 74 -20.30 1.37 -1.81
N VAL A 75 -19.23 0.81 -2.34
CA VAL A 75 -19.17 -0.61 -2.75
C VAL A 75 -18.07 -1.37 -2.01
N GLY A 76 -18.29 -2.66 -1.82
CA GLY A 76 -17.31 -3.57 -1.23
C GLY A 76 -17.75 -5.02 -1.36
N PRO A 77 -16.96 -5.98 -0.81
CA PRO A 77 -17.26 -7.41 -0.98
C PRO A 77 -18.64 -7.81 -0.44
N SER A 78 -19.09 -7.21 0.66
CA SER A 78 -20.35 -7.55 1.31
C SER A 78 -21.11 -6.32 1.83
N GLY A 79 -20.77 -5.12 1.35
CA GLY A 79 -21.37 -3.88 1.82
C GLY A 79 -21.01 -3.49 3.27
N LEU A 80 -20.04 -4.15 3.88
CA LEU A 80 -19.60 -3.93 5.25
C LEU A 80 -18.41 -2.97 5.31
N ARG A 81 -18.49 -1.94 6.15
CA ARG A 81 -17.30 -1.16 6.54
C ARG A 81 -16.40 -1.98 7.46
N PRO A 82 -15.06 -1.75 7.43
CA PRO A 82 -14.18 -2.28 8.47
C PRO A 82 -14.69 -1.94 9.86
N GLY A 83 -14.79 -2.94 10.74
CA GLY A 83 -15.29 -2.78 12.11
C GLY A 83 -16.81 -2.67 12.26
N ALA A 84 -17.60 -2.79 11.20
CA ALA A 84 -19.06 -2.77 11.25
C ALA A 84 -19.67 -4.18 11.18
N ASP A 85 -20.76 -4.42 11.91
CA ASP A 85 -21.48 -5.69 11.89
C ASP A 85 -22.58 -5.74 10.82
N GLU A 86 -23.13 -4.58 10.45
CA GLU A 86 -24.24 -4.47 9.49
C GLU A 86 -23.80 -3.79 8.18
N PRO A 87 -24.31 -4.25 7.05
CA PRO A 87 -24.03 -3.62 5.75
C PRO A 87 -24.57 -2.19 5.68
N THR A 88 -23.73 -1.26 5.24
CA THR A 88 -24.07 0.16 5.02
C THR A 88 -23.87 0.58 3.57
N GLY A 89 -23.34 -0.30 2.73
CA GLY A 89 -23.08 -0.08 1.31
C GLY A 89 -23.58 -1.23 0.45
N VAL A 90 -23.14 -1.25 -0.79
CA VAL A 90 -23.59 -2.21 -1.82
C VAL A 90 -22.56 -3.35 -1.94
N THR A 91 -23.08 -4.58 -1.95
CA THR A 91 -22.29 -5.75 -2.32
C THR A 91 -21.98 -5.71 -3.81
N MET A 92 -20.72 -5.77 -4.17
CA MET A 92 -20.26 -5.75 -5.56
C MET A 92 -20.78 -6.98 -6.32
N THR A 93 -21.35 -6.75 -7.49
CA THR A 93 -21.71 -7.77 -8.48
C THR A 93 -20.47 -8.20 -9.28
N GLN A 94 -20.59 -9.26 -10.10
CA GLN A 94 -19.50 -9.66 -11.00
C GLN A 94 -19.08 -8.51 -11.93
N ARG A 95 -20.05 -7.75 -12.44
CA ARG A 95 -19.77 -6.60 -13.29
C ARG A 95 -18.95 -5.53 -12.55
N ASP A 96 -19.30 -5.22 -11.30
CA ASP A 96 -18.55 -4.24 -10.51
C ASP A 96 -17.11 -4.72 -10.26
N LEU A 97 -16.91 -6.05 -10.07
CA LEU A 97 -15.58 -6.64 -9.95
C LEU A 97 -14.78 -6.47 -11.25
N ASP A 98 -15.39 -6.81 -12.39
CA ASP A 98 -14.75 -6.71 -13.70
C ASP A 98 -14.40 -5.26 -14.03
N ASP A 99 -15.29 -4.30 -13.74
CA ASP A 99 -15.06 -2.87 -13.94
C ASP A 99 -13.89 -2.35 -13.09
N VAL A 100 -13.77 -2.77 -11.84
CA VAL A 100 -12.64 -2.39 -10.96
C VAL A 100 -11.34 -3.06 -11.41
N ILE A 101 -11.35 -4.35 -11.76
CA ILE A 101 -10.16 -5.05 -12.28
C ILE A 101 -9.65 -4.33 -13.53
N GLY A 102 -10.55 -3.98 -14.46
CA GLY A 102 -10.21 -3.20 -15.65
C GLY A 102 -9.62 -1.84 -15.33
N ALA A 103 -10.16 -1.13 -14.34
CA ALA A 103 -9.65 0.18 -13.93
C ALA A 103 -8.22 0.13 -13.36
N PHE A 104 -7.85 -0.92 -12.62
CA PHE A 104 -6.46 -1.12 -12.18
C PHE A 104 -5.53 -1.43 -13.34
N ALA A 105 -5.96 -2.29 -14.27
CA ALA A 105 -5.18 -2.65 -15.46
C ALA A 105 -4.94 -1.44 -16.37
N GLU A 106 -5.98 -0.63 -16.64
CA GLU A 106 -5.87 0.60 -17.42
C GLU A 106 -4.94 1.62 -16.76
N ALA A 107 -5.00 1.77 -15.44
CA ALA A 107 -4.12 2.65 -14.69
C ALA A 107 -2.65 2.19 -14.78
N ALA A 108 -2.39 0.89 -14.68
CA ALA A 108 -1.05 0.34 -14.81
C ALA A 108 -0.47 0.52 -16.23
N ALA A 109 -1.27 0.23 -17.27
CA ALA A 109 -0.88 0.50 -18.66
C ALA A 109 -0.62 1.99 -18.92
N ALA A 110 -1.40 2.88 -18.27
CA ALA A 110 -1.15 4.32 -18.33
C ALA A 110 0.15 4.69 -17.63
N ALA A 111 0.47 4.08 -16.48
CA ALA A 111 1.71 4.34 -15.74
C ALA A 111 2.94 4.02 -16.61
N GLU A 112 2.99 2.85 -17.22
CA GLU A 112 4.08 2.47 -18.13
C GLU A 112 4.18 3.43 -19.32
N ARG A 113 3.06 3.72 -19.97
CA ARG A 113 3.01 4.63 -21.14
C ARG A 113 3.53 6.03 -20.86
N ILE A 114 3.26 6.58 -19.67
CA ILE A 114 3.68 7.94 -19.29
C ILE A 114 5.05 8.00 -18.60
N GLY A 115 5.73 6.84 -18.46
CA GLY A 115 7.12 6.75 -18.06
C GLY A 115 7.35 6.57 -16.55
N PHE A 116 6.42 5.97 -15.82
CA PHE A 116 6.71 5.48 -14.46
C PHE A 116 7.58 4.22 -14.52
N ASP A 117 8.18 3.85 -13.38
CA ASP A 117 9.15 2.75 -13.26
C ASP A 117 8.51 1.45 -12.73
N GLY A 118 7.22 1.42 -12.53
CA GLY A 118 6.43 0.30 -12.01
C GLY A 118 5.11 0.80 -11.45
N VAL A 119 4.36 -0.07 -10.78
CA VAL A 119 3.13 0.28 -10.03
C VAL A 119 3.13 -0.36 -8.65
N GLU A 120 2.49 0.31 -7.68
CA GLU A 120 2.13 -0.30 -6.41
C GLU A 120 0.61 -0.42 -6.32
N ILE A 121 0.09 -1.64 -6.09
CA ILE A 121 -1.33 -1.92 -5.84
C ILE A 121 -1.58 -1.77 -4.34
N HIS A 122 -2.50 -0.89 -3.96
CA HIS A 122 -2.86 -0.69 -2.56
C HIS A 122 -3.84 -1.75 -2.06
N GLY A 123 -3.32 -2.84 -1.51
CA GLY A 123 -4.08 -3.96 -0.94
C GLY A 123 -4.05 -4.02 0.60
N ALA A 124 -4.03 -2.86 1.28
CA ALA A 124 -3.79 -2.74 2.72
C ALA A 124 -4.82 -1.83 3.42
N HIS A 125 -4.76 -1.78 4.74
CA HIS A 125 -5.33 -0.76 5.64
C HIS A 125 -6.86 -0.70 5.68
N GLY A 126 -7.57 -1.72 5.21
CA GLY A 126 -9.03 -1.75 5.19
C GLY A 126 -9.66 -1.11 3.95
N TYR A 127 -8.89 -0.83 2.88
CA TYR A 127 -9.41 -0.36 1.61
C TYR A 127 -9.89 -1.50 0.71
N LEU A 128 -10.44 -1.22 -0.48
CA LEU A 128 -11.22 -2.18 -1.26
C LEU A 128 -10.54 -3.55 -1.42
N VAL A 129 -9.31 -3.60 -1.89
CA VAL A 129 -8.61 -4.87 -2.13
C VAL A 129 -8.41 -5.64 -0.82
N ASP A 130 -8.02 -4.95 0.25
CA ASP A 130 -7.89 -5.51 1.59
C ASP A 130 -9.24 -5.96 2.18
N GLN A 131 -10.35 -5.27 1.85
CA GLN A 131 -11.69 -5.67 2.27
C GLN A 131 -12.08 -7.03 1.70
N PHE A 132 -11.59 -7.40 0.52
CA PHE A 132 -11.78 -8.74 -0.03
C PHE A 132 -10.94 -9.79 0.68
N LEU A 133 -9.71 -9.48 1.06
CA LEU A 133 -8.80 -10.38 1.77
C LEU A 133 -9.30 -10.70 3.19
N TRP A 134 -9.87 -9.72 3.87
CA TRP A 134 -10.21 -9.83 5.29
C TRP A 134 -11.62 -10.38 5.54
N SER A 135 -11.72 -11.45 6.35
CA SER A 135 -13.01 -12.08 6.72
C SER A 135 -13.97 -11.14 7.47
N GLY A 136 -13.44 -10.10 8.14
CA GLY A 136 -14.26 -9.10 8.85
C GLY A 136 -15.16 -8.29 7.92
N THR A 137 -14.76 -8.10 6.66
CA THR A 137 -15.53 -7.36 5.65
C THR A 137 -16.02 -8.22 4.50
N ASN A 138 -15.38 -9.37 4.24
CA ASN A 138 -15.76 -10.29 3.16
C ASN A 138 -16.54 -11.48 3.73
N ARG A 139 -17.86 -11.40 3.66
CA ARG A 139 -18.82 -12.46 4.04
C ARG A 139 -19.49 -13.10 2.81
N ARG A 140 -18.82 -13.04 1.64
CA ARG A 140 -19.34 -13.65 0.41
C ARG A 140 -19.34 -15.17 0.50
N SER A 141 -20.26 -15.80 -0.21
CA SER A 141 -20.36 -17.25 -0.34
C SER A 141 -20.13 -17.76 -1.78
N ASP A 142 -19.72 -16.85 -2.67
CA ASP A 142 -19.34 -17.18 -4.05
C ASP A 142 -17.82 -17.40 -4.16
N ALA A 143 -17.28 -17.43 -5.39
CA ALA A 143 -15.87 -17.68 -5.67
C ALA A 143 -14.89 -16.63 -5.08
N TYR A 144 -15.37 -15.51 -4.57
CA TYR A 144 -14.59 -14.42 -4.01
C TYR A 144 -14.66 -14.33 -2.47
N GLY A 145 -15.26 -15.31 -1.81
CA GLY A 145 -15.44 -15.37 -0.37
C GLY A 145 -15.26 -16.76 0.21
N GLY A 146 -15.40 -16.92 1.52
CA GLY A 146 -15.20 -18.18 2.21
C GLY A 146 -13.82 -18.33 2.82
N ASP A 147 -13.02 -19.29 2.38
CA ASP A 147 -11.67 -19.54 2.90
C ASP A 147 -10.65 -18.46 2.46
N LEU A 148 -9.43 -18.56 3.01
CA LEU A 148 -8.35 -17.61 2.74
C LEU A 148 -8.01 -17.50 1.25
N VAL A 149 -7.93 -18.62 0.55
CA VAL A 149 -7.55 -18.66 -0.87
C VAL A 149 -8.65 -18.05 -1.73
N ALA A 150 -9.92 -18.38 -1.48
CA ALA A 150 -11.06 -17.81 -2.20
C ALA A 150 -11.15 -16.28 -2.02
N ARG A 151 -10.88 -15.77 -0.81
CA ARG A 151 -10.83 -14.33 -0.56
C ARG A 151 -9.69 -13.60 -1.28
N THR A 152 -8.61 -14.31 -1.61
CA THR A 152 -7.46 -13.74 -2.35
C THR A 152 -7.75 -13.57 -3.85
N LYS A 153 -8.76 -14.26 -4.38
CA LYS A 153 -9.06 -14.33 -5.82
C LYS A 153 -9.19 -12.95 -6.47
N PHE A 154 -9.94 -12.01 -5.86
CA PHE A 154 -10.11 -10.67 -6.43
C PHE A 154 -8.78 -9.91 -6.57
N ALA A 155 -7.93 -9.95 -5.54
CA ALA A 155 -6.62 -9.34 -5.58
C ALA A 155 -5.71 -10.00 -6.63
N ALA A 156 -5.75 -11.34 -6.74
CA ALA A 156 -4.97 -12.08 -7.73
C ALA A 156 -5.43 -11.76 -9.17
N GLU A 157 -6.73 -11.61 -9.41
CA GLU A 157 -7.26 -11.20 -10.72
C GLU A 157 -6.86 -9.77 -11.09
N ILE A 158 -6.83 -8.83 -10.13
CA ILE A 158 -6.28 -7.48 -10.37
C ILE A 158 -4.81 -7.58 -10.79
N VAL A 159 -3.99 -8.32 -10.05
CA VAL A 159 -2.56 -8.49 -10.36
C VAL A 159 -2.37 -9.12 -11.74
N ALA A 160 -3.12 -10.18 -12.06
CA ALA A 160 -3.06 -10.85 -13.36
C ALA A 160 -3.46 -9.91 -14.50
N ALA A 161 -4.56 -9.18 -14.37
CA ALA A 161 -5.01 -8.22 -15.37
C ALA A 161 -4.00 -7.08 -15.58
N VAL A 162 -3.40 -6.56 -14.49
CA VAL A 162 -2.30 -5.58 -14.56
C VAL A 162 -1.12 -6.18 -15.34
N ARG A 163 -0.68 -7.40 -15.00
CA ARG A 163 0.45 -8.06 -15.67
C ARG A 163 0.22 -8.28 -17.17
N GLU A 164 -1.00 -8.55 -17.59
CA GLU A 164 -1.36 -8.71 -18.99
C GLU A 164 -1.28 -7.42 -19.81
N THR A 165 -1.34 -6.25 -19.18
CA THR A 165 -1.39 -4.94 -19.85
C THR A 165 -0.07 -4.19 -19.88
N ILE A 166 0.94 -4.67 -19.16
CA ILE A 166 2.27 -4.04 -19.02
C ILE A 166 3.37 -5.00 -19.50
N SER A 167 4.56 -4.46 -19.76
CA SER A 167 5.71 -5.29 -20.13
C SER A 167 6.16 -6.21 -18.98
N PRO A 168 6.78 -7.36 -19.28
CA PRO A 168 7.25 -8.29 -18.25
C PRO A 168 8.25 -7.68 -17.28
N GLU A 169 9.03 -6.69 -17.73
CA GLU A 169 10.05 -6.00 -16.96
C GLU A 169 9.48 -4.87 -16.08
N PHE A 170 8.22 -4.47 -16.28
CA PHE A 170 7.59 -3.40 -15.48
C PHE A 170 7.12 -3.93 -14.13
N PRO A 171 7.70 -3.52 -12.99
CA PRO A 171 7.45 -4.14 -11.70
C PRO A 171 6.04 -3.89 -11.17
N ILE A 172 5.46 -4.92 -10.56
CA ILE A 172 4.25 -4.85 -9.75
C ILE A 172 4.62 -5.02 -8.28
N ILE A 173 4.41 -3.97 -7.49
CA ILE A 173 4.51 -4.02 -6.04
C ILE A 173 3.11 -4.22 -5.47
N PHE A 174 2.94 -5.15 -4.54
CA PHE A 174 1.67 -5.33 -3.84
C PHE A 174 1.82 -4.94 -2.38
N ARG A 175 1.14 -3.85 -1.97
CA ARG A 175 1.14 -3.41 -0.59
C ARG A 175 0.01 -4.05 0.19
N TYR A 176 0.32 -4.67 1.32
CA TYR A 176 -0.66 -5.29 2.21
C TYR A 176 -0.33 -5.03 3.69
N SER A 177 -1.29 -5.28 4.57
CA SER A 177 -1.14 -5.13 6.02
C SER A 177 -1.96 -6.16 6.76
N GLN A 178 -1.51 -6.57 7.93
CA GLN A 178 -2.35 -7.32 8.87
C GLN A 178 -3.47 -6.42 9.43
N TRP A 179 -3.10 -5.27 9.96
CA TRP A 179 -3.98 -4.30 10.61
C TRP A 179 -4.81 -3.47 9.62
N LYS A 180 -5.94 -2.92 10.10
CA LYS A 180 -6.85 -2.02 9.38
C LYS A 180 -6.97 -0.70 10.14
N GLN A 181 -7.23 0.41 9.45
CA GLN A 181 -7.36 1.72 10.10
C GLN A 181 -8.54 1.77 11.09
N GLU A 182 -9.66 1.17 10.74
CA GLU A 182 -10.89 1.14 11.56
C GLU A 182 -10.96 -0.12 12.46
N ALA A 183 -10.00 -1.06 12.35
CA ALA A 183 -9.89 -2.28 13.16
C ALA A 183 -8.42 -2.61 13.40
N TYR A 184 -7.83 -1.90 14.34
CA TYR A 184 -6.38 -1.82 14.53
C TYR A 184 -5.72 -3.14 14.96
N ASP A 185 -6.50 -4.00 15.62
CA ASP A 185 -6.07 -5.33 16.08
C ASP A 185 -6.46 -6.45 15.08
N ALA A 186 -7.01 -6.08 13.91
CA ALA A 186 -7.35 -7.05 12.89
C ALA A 186 -6.10 -7.74 12.35
N ARG A 187 -6.28 -9.01 11.99
CA ARG A 187 -5.27 -9.82 11.30
C ARG A 187 -5.87 -10.46 10.06
N LEU A 188 -5.06 -10.57 9.00
CA LEU A 188 -5.39 -11.36 7.82
C LEU A 188 -5.03 -12.84 8.03
N ALA A 189 -3.89 -13.08 8.69
CA ALA A 189 -3.31 -14.39 8.95
C ALA A 189 -2.83 -14.48 10.40
N GLU A 190 -3.15 -15.56 11.08
CA GLU A 190 -2.72 -15.85 12.46
C GLU A 190 -1.45 -16.71 12.48
N THR A 191 -1.14 -17.40 11.38
CA THR A 191 0.02 -18.28 11.25
C THR A 191 0.79 -18.02 9.97
N PRO A 192 2.07 -18.45 9.89
CA PRO A 192 2.84 -18.37 8.64
C PRO A 192 2.19 -19.10 7.46
N GLU A 193 1.55 -20.25 7.70
CA GLU A 193 0.86 -21.04 6.67
C GLU A 193 -0.36 -20.30 6.12
N GLU A 194 -1.10 -19.61 6.97
CA GLU A 194 -2.21 -18.74 6.54
C GLU A 194 -1.69 -17.56 5.73
N LEU A 195 -0.57 -16.96 6.13
CA LEU A 195 0.05 -15.88 5.37
C LEU A 195 0.54 -16.36 4.01
N GLU A 196 1.15 -17.55 3.93
CA GLU A 196 1.55 -18.17 2.67
C GLU A 196 0.35 -18.42 1.75
N ALA A 197 -0.77 -18.90 2.30
CA ALA A 197 -2.01 -19.13 1.55
C ALA A 197 -2.58 -17.85 0.91
N ILE A 198 -2.34 -16.69 1.52
CA ILE A 198 -2.72 -15.38 0.97
C ILE A 198 -1.70 -14.90 -0.08
N LEU A 199 -0.40 -15.00 0.21
CA LEU A 199 0.64 -14.38 -0.63
C LEU A 199 0.98 -15.19 -1.88
N SER A 200 0.90 -16.54 -1.80
CA SER A 200 1.28 -17.42 -2.91
C SER A 200 0.42 -17.21 -4.18
N PRO A 201 -0.92 -17.07 -4.11
CA PRO A 201 -1.72 -16.75 -5.29
C PRO A 201 -1.35 -15.39 -5.93
N LEU A 202 -1.00 -14.39 -5.11
CA LEU A 202 -0.57 -13.07 -5.58
C LEU A 202 0.79 -13.14 -6.27
N ALA A 203 1.74 -13.86 -5.67
CA ALA A 203 3.05 -14.11 -6.27
C ALA A 203 2.95 -14.85 -7.61
N ALA A 204 2.06 -15.87 -7.69
CA ALA A 204 1.78 -16.63 -8.90
C ALA A 204 1.09 -15.77 -9.98
N ALA A 205 0.25 -14.82 -9.59
CA ALA A 205 -0.41 -13.89 -10.50
C ALA A 205 0.53 -12.83 -11.11
N GLY A 206 1.74 -12.64 -10.55
CA GLY A 206 2.75 -11.79 -11.15
C GLY A 206 3.26 -10.64 -10.27
N VAL A 207 3.06 -10.68 -8.95
CA VAL A 207 3.71 -9.74 -8.02
C VAL A 207 5.22 -9.95 -8.03
N ASP A 208 5.99 -8.87 -8.19
CA ASP A 208 7.45 -8.87 -8.17
C ASP A 208 8.00 -8.57 -6.77
N ALA A 209 7.36 -7.64 -6.05
CA ALA A 209 7.72 -7.28 -4.70
C ALA A 209 6.50 -7.08 -3.80
N PHE A 210 6.61 -7.44 -2.53
CA PHE A 210 5.58 -7.16 -1.54
C PHE A 210 6.00 -6.03 -0.61
N HIS A 211 5.11 -5.06 -0.39
CA HIS A 211 5.30 -3.97 0.57
C HIS A 211 4.50 -4.28 1.84
N ALA A 212 5.18 -4.88 2.80
CA ALA A 212 4.59 -5.34 4.07
C ALA A 212 4.43 -4.16 5.04
N SER A 213 3.22 -3.63 5.13
CA SER A 213 2.93 -2.47 5.96
C SER A 213 2.65 -2.86 7.40
N THR A 214 3.59 -2.53 8.30
CA THR A 214 3.46 -2.72 9.74
C THR A 214 3.34 -1.37 10.47
N ARG A 215 2.94 -1.40 11.74
CA ARG A 215 2.98 -0.22 12.61
C ARG A 215 4.38 0.04 13.15
N ARG A 216 5.10 -1.05 13.45
CA ARG A 216 6.48 -1.05 13.97
C ARG A 216 7.26 -2.18 13.33
N TYR A 217 8.27 -1.87 12.52
CA TYR A 217 9.05 -2.87 11.79
C TYR A 217 9.83 -3.83 12.71
N TRP A 218 10.12 -3.43 13.94
CA TRP A 218 10.92 -4.21 14.90
C TRP A 218 10.12 -5.26 15.69
N LEU A 219 8.79 -5.28 15.56
CA LEU A 219 7.98 -6.29 16.22
C LEU A 219 7.95 -7.58 15.39
N PRO A 220 8.13 -8.74 16.04
CA PRO A 220 7.93 -10.01 15.37
C PRO A 220 6.47 -10.16 14.95
N GLU A 221 6.25 -10.85 13.82
CA GLU A 221 4.90 -11.04 13.29
C GLU A 221 4.20 -12.24 13.91
N PHE A 222 4.89 -13.35 14.07
CA PHE A 222 4.35 -14.58 14.65
C PHE A 222 5.19 -15.01 15.85
N GLU A 223 4.60 -15.82 16.73
CA GLU A 223 5.30 -16.43 17.87
C GLU A 223 6.48 -17.31 17.39
N ASP A 224 7.45 -17.52 18.26
CA ASP A 224 8.64 -18.35 18.03
C ASP A 224 9.57 -17.88 16.89
N SER A 225 9.49 -16.61 16.47
CA SER A 225 10.37 -16.06 15.45
C SER A 225 10.58 -14.55 15.65
N ASP A 226 11.80 -14.09 15.35
CA ASP A 226 12.13 -12.65 15.36
C ASP A 226 11.76 -11.93 14.04
N LEU A 227 11.34 -12.67 13.01
CA LEU A 227 10.99 -12.09 11.73
C LEU A 227 9.76 -11.20 11.83
N ASN A 228 9.87 -10.00 11.28
CA ASN A 228 8.71 -9.13 11.07
C ASN A 228 7.90 -9.59 9.84
N LEU A 229 6.82 -8.88 9.54
CA LEU A 229 5.94 -9.22 8.42
C LEU A 229 6.68 -9.28 7.07
N ALA A 230 7.63 -8.36 6.82
CA ALA A 230 8.43 -8.35 5.58
C ALA A 230 9.40 -9.55 5.51
N GLY A 231 10.04 -9.89 6.62
CA GLY A 231 10.91 -11.06 6.72
C GLY A 231 10.17 -12.37 6.46
N TRP A 232 8.97 -12.52 7.03
CA TRP A 232 8.10 -13.66 6.73
C TRP A 232 7.66 -13.68 5.27
N THR A 233 7.29 -12.52 4.71
CA THR A 233 6.92 -12.41 3.29
C THR A 233 8.00 -12.93 2.38
N LYS A 234 9.24 -12.46 2.56
CA LYS A 234 10.39 -12.91 1.78
C LYS A 234 10.64 -14.41 1.94
N LYS A 235 10.58 -14.91 3.17
CA LYS A 235 10.79 -16.33 3.47
C LYS A 235 9.77 -17.24 2.81
N LEU A 236 8.47 -16.84 2.81
CA LEU A 236 7.37 -17.65 2.29
C LEU A 236 7.26 -17.59 0.77
N THR A 237 7.52 -16.43 0.18
CA THR A 237 7.26 -16.19 -1.25
C THR A 237 8.52 -16.27 -2.12
N GLY A 238 9.70 -16.07 -1.54
CA GLY A 238 10.94 -15.89 -2.29
C GLY A 238 10.98 -14.61 -3.13
N LYS A 239 9.98 -13.74 -3.01
CA LYS A 239 9.90 -12.45 -3.70
C LYS A 239 10.62 -11.37 -2.90
N GLN A 240 10.93 -10.26 -3.55
CA GLN A 240 11.47 -9.08 -2.86
C GLN A 240 10.46 -8.56 -1.84
N ALA A 241 10.95 -8.10 -0.69
CA ALA A 241 10.13 -7.58 0.38
C ALA A 241 10.58 -6.18 0.79
N ILE A 242 9.60 -5.29 0.94
CA ILE A 242 9.78 -3.93 1.43
C ILE A 242 9.20 -3.87 2.84
N THR A 243 10.01 -3.50 3.83
CA THR A 243 9.53 -3.26 5.19
C THR A 243 9.17 -1.79 5.40
N VAL A 244 8.15 -1.53 6.20
CA VAL A 244 7.76 -0.18 6.67
C VAL A 244 7.10 -0.27 8.04
N GLY A 245 7.26 0.76 8.85
CA GLY A 245 6.59 0.91 10.13
C GLY A 245 7.44 1.68 11.14
N SER A 246 7.13 2.94 11.36
CA SER A 246 7.83 3.85 12.29
C SER A 246 9.36 3.86 12.13
N VAL A 247 9.88 3.78 10.89
CA VAL A 247 11.32 3.82 10.62
C VAL A 247 11.92 5.15 11.09
N GLY A 248 12.95 5.07 11.94
CA GLY A 248 13.62 6.22 12.56
C GLY A 248 12.79 6.96 13.63
N LEU A 249 11.57 6.49 13.93
CA LEU A 249 10.63 7.13 14.85
C LEU A 249 10.03 6.12 15.83
N ASP A 250 9.76 6.53 17.08
CA ASP A 250 9.18 5.66 18.10
C ASP A 250 7.65 5.83 18.26
N GLY A 251 7.09 6.94 17.75
CA GLY A 251 5.69 7.29 17.90
C GLY A 251 4.75 6.53 16.95
N ASP A 252 3.53 6.30 17.44
CA ASP A 252 2.46 5.68 16.68
C ASP A 252 2.03 6.52 15.46
N PHE A 253 1.66 5.86 14.37
CA PHE A 253 1.28 6.53 13.12
C PHE A 253 -0.03 7.33 13.26
N ILE A 254 -1.06 6.74 13.90
CA ILE A 254 -2.37 7.40 14.05
C ILE A 254 -2.26 8.63 14.95
N LYS A 255 -1.51 8.51 16.04
CA LYS A 255 -1.23 9.67 16.92
C LYS A 255 -0.52 10.79 16.18
N GLY A 256 0.41 10.46 15.26
CA GLY A 256 1.04 11.43 14.39
C GLY A 256 0.05 12.19 13.50
N PHE A 257 -0.97 11.51 12.95
CA PHE A 257 -2.05 12.14 12.20
C PHE A 257 -2.97 13.02 13.08
N MET A 258 -3.10 12.68 14.35
CA MET A 258 -3.85 13.48 15.33
C MET A 258 -3.07 14.71 15.85
N GLY A 259 -1.87 14.95 15.32
CA GLY A 259 -1.06 16.12 15.68
C GLY A 259 -0.01 15.85 16.78
N GLU A 260 0.21 14.60 17.18
CA GLU A 260 1.30 14.27 18.10
C GLU A 260 2.62 14.15 17.33
N GLY A 261 3.70 14.68 17.91
CA GLY A 261 5.07 14.46 17.45
C GLY A 261 5.53 13.02 17.70
N SER A 262 6.67 12.67 17.14
CA SER A 262 7.29 11.36 17.39
C SER A 262 8.78 11.55 17.69
N PRO A 263 9.26 11.06 18.84
CA PRO A 263 10.68 11.07 19.13
C PRO A 263 11.46 10.18 18.16
N LEU A 264 12.76 10.42 18.06
CA LEU A 264 13.67 9.59 17.29
C LEU A 264 13.79 8.20 17.90
N ARG A 265 13.94 7.20 17.04
CA ARG A 265 14.38 5.85 17.35
C ARG A 265 15.63 5.54 16.53
N GLY A 266 16.62 4.88 17.15
CA GLY A 266 17.77 4.34 16.43
C GLY A 266 17.36 3.35 15.35
N ILE A 267 18.18 3.21 14.34
CA ILE A 267 17.93 2.34 13.18
C ILE A 267 18.95 1.20 13.07
N ASP A 268 19.76 0.97 14.10
CA ASP A 268 20.82 -0.05 14.07
C ASP A 268 20.22 -1.46 13.84
N ASP A 269 19.15 -1.81 14.56
CA ASP A 269 18.44 -3.07 14.37
C ASP A 269 17.78 -3.20 12.99
N LEU A 270 17.37 -2.09 12.36
CA LEU A 270 16.87 -2.06 10.98
C LEU A 270 17.99 -2.42 10.00
N LEU A 271 19.17 -1.84 10.19
CA LEU A 271 20.33 -2.08 9.34
C LEU A 271 20.85 -3.50 9.53
N ASP A 272 20.94 -3.99 10.76
CA ASP A 272 21.32 -5.37 11.07
C ASP A 272 20.39 -6.40 10.40
N ARG A 273 19.09 -6.14 10.37
CA ARG A 273 18.11 -6.99 9.70
C ARG A 273 18.24 -6.93 8.17
N LEU A 274 18.52 -5.75 7.62
CA LEU A 274 18.78 -5.56 6.18
C LEU A 274 20.07 -6.30 5.76
N GLU A 275 21.14 -6.20 6.57
CA GLU A 275 22.40 -6.94 6.34
C GLU A 275 22.21 -8.47 6.38
N ARG A 276 21.28 -8.96 7.22
CA ARG A 276 20.88 -10.38 7.26
C ARG A 276 19.92 -10.77 6.13
N GLU A 277 19.61 -9.84 5.23
CA GLU A 277 18.70 -10.07 4.10
C GLU A 277 17.28 -10.50 4.51
N GLU A 278 16.81 -10.09 5.71
CA GLU A 278 15.44 -10.37 6.13
C GLU A 278 14.41 -9.71 5.20
N TYR A 279 14.76 -8.58 4.62
CA TYR A 279 14.00 -7.87 3.57
C TYR A 279 14.99 -7.14 2.63
N ASP A 280 14.49 -6.60 1.51
CA ASP A 280 15.33 -6.03 0.46
C ASP A 280 15.34 -4.50 0.44
N LEU A 281 14.21 -3.89 0.80
CA LEU A 281 14.03 -2.44 0.80
C LEU A 281 13.36 -1.97 2.10
N VAL A 282 13.63 -0.71 2.43
CA VAL A 282 13.04 -0.02 3.59
C VAL A 282 12.26 1.20 3.10
N ALA A 283 10.96 1.25 3.39
CA ALA A 283 10.13 2.42 3.10
C ALA A 283 10.07 3.35 4.33
N VAL A 284 10.25 4.63 4.07
CA VAL A 284 10.30 5.70 5.09
C VAL A 284 9.24 6.76 4.76
N GLY A 285 8.39 7.09 5.70
CA GLY A 285 7.32 8.09 5.53
C GLY A 285 7.60 9.36 6.33
N ARG A 286 7.04 9.47 7.52
CA ARG A 286 7.05 10.69 8.35
C ARG A 286 8.44 11.29 8.61
N ALA A 287 9.46 10.45 8.76
CA ALA A 287 10.84 10.94 8.94
C ALA A 287 11.34 11.73 7.72
N LEU A 288 10.98 11.32 6.50
CA LEU A 288 11.30 12.06 5.27
C LEU A 288 10.45 13.34 5.09
N LEU A 289 9.21 13.37 5.59
CA LEU A 289 8.42 14.61 5.61
C LEU A 289 9.05 15.67 6.53
N GLN A 290 9.60 15.24 7.65
CA GLN A 290 10.28 16.11 8.60
C GLN A 290 11.68 16.52 8.13
N ASP A 291 12.38 15.62 7.49
CA ASP A 291 13.76 15.82 7.06
C ASP A 291 13.96 15.22 5.65
N PRO A 292 13.84 16.02 4.59
CA PRO A 292 14.04 15.54 3.21
C PRO A 292 15.45 14.96 2.95
N GLU A 293 16.45 15.31 3.76
CA GLU A 293 17.81 14.77 3.68
C GLU A 293 18.02 13.50 4.53
N TRP A 294 16.97 12.97 5.16
CA TRP A 294 17.05 11.83 6.08
C TRP A 294 17.85 10.67 5.48
N ALA A 295 17.53 10.25 4.25
CA ALA A 295 18.20 9.14 3.59
C ALA A 295 19.70 9.46 3.32
N ALA A 296 20.02 10.66 2.85
CA ALA A 296 21.40 11.08 2.63
C ALA A 296 22.21 11.13 3.92
N LYS A 297 21.60 11.54 5.03
CA LYS A 297 22.25 11.54 6.37
C LYS A 297 22.53 10.13 6.84
N VAL A 298 21.55 9.22 6.72
CA VAL A 298 21.71 7.80 7.08
C VAL A 298 22.83 7.15 6.28
N LEU A 299 22.81 7.32 4.95
CA LEU A 299 23.84 6.78 4.05
C LEU A 299 25.24 7.34 4.33
N ALA A 300 25.35 8.56 4.86
CA ALA A 300 26.61 9.18 5.24
C ALA A 300 27.02 8.88 6.71
N GLY A 301 26.27 8.05 7.45
CA GLY A 301 26.51 7.74 8.86
C GLY A 301 26.26 8.91 9.83
N ARG A 302 25.55 9.97 9.39
CA ARG A 302 25.23 11.17 10.17
C ARG A 302 23.89 11.03 10.90
N THR A 303 23.70 9.93 11.62
CA THR A 303 22.41 9.62 12.29
C THR A 303 22.12 10.54 13.48
N ASP A 304 23.14 11.20 14.03
CA ASP A 304 23.03 12.23 15.08
C ASP A 304 22.42 13.55 14.60
N GLU A 305 22.37 13.77 13.28
CA GLU A 305 21.73 14.93 12.66
C GLU A 305 20.23 14.71 12.31
N LEU A 306 19.68 13.52 12.54
CA LEU A 306 18.29 13.20 12.24
C LEU A 306 17.35 14.00 13.16
N LYS A 307 16.15 14.32 12.63
CA LYS A 307 15.17 15.13 13.34
C LYS A 307 13.99 14.29 13.83
N ALA A 308 13.55 14.56 15.06
CA ALA A 308 12.28 14.05 15.56
C ALA A 308 11.13 14.60 14.71
N TYR A 309 10.08 13.79 14.50
CA TYR A 309 8.93 14.19 13.72
C TYR A 309 8.03 15.15 14.51
N ASP A 310 7.67 16.27 13.86
CA ASP A 310 6.65 17.22 14.31
C ASP A 310 5.49 17.18 13.29
N ALA A 311 4.25 17.18 13.79
CA ALA A 311 3.04 17.16 12.95
C ALA A 311 2.89 18.40 12.06
N GLU A 312 3.56 19.51 12.37
CA GLU A 312 3.61 20.70 11.51
C GLU A 312 4.24 20.39 10.14
N ALA A 313 5.12 19.39 10.04
CA ALA A 313 5.69 18.92 8.76
C ALA A 313 4.63 18.45 7.75
N LEU A 314 3.40 18.12 8.19
CA LEU A 314 2.27 17.81 7.29
C LEU A 314 1.66 19.06 6.63
N ARG A 315 1.96 20.27 7.14
CA ARG A 315 1.36 21.52 6.69
C ARG A 315 2.26 22.32 5.76
N SER A 316 3.53 22.00 5.71
CA SER A 316 4.51 22.67 4.87
C SER A 316 5.36 21.66 4.13
N LEU A 317 5.39 21.74 2.81
CA LEU A 317 6.44 21.09 2.03
C LEU A 317 7.70 21.95 2.20
N SER A 318 8.70 21.38 2.88
CA SER A 318 10.00 22.06 3.09
C SER A 318 10.90 21.91 1.87
#